data_9423ebe4dbc1c3c405136813c419eea8
#
_entry.id   9423ebe4dbc1c3c405136813c419eea8
#
_cell.length_a   1.000
_cell.length_b   1.000
_cell.length_c   1.000
_cell.angle_alpha   90.00
_cell.angle_beta   90.00
_cell.angle_gamma   90.00
#
_symmetry.space_group_name_H-M   'P 1'
#
loop_
_entity.id
_entity.type
_entity.pdbx_description
1 polymer ?
#
loop_
_entity_poly.entity_id
_entity_poly.type
_entity_poly.pdbx_seq_one_letter_code
_entity_poly.pdbx_strand_id
1 'polypeptide(L)'
;MGNEISAIQKLVNTLIEFSVNYSFQVVGALIVLFLGWMIAKWTAALLLALFEKKKLDVTFSGFLAGLVKLVIVGFAVIIALGKFGITIAPFIAALGAMIFGATYAIQGPLSNYGAGIAIILGRPFVIGDTVTVTGVSGVV
;
A
#
# COMPACT_ATOMS: atom_id res chain seq x y z
N MET A 1 10.52 -46.94 33.80
CA MET A 1 11.81 -46.29 33.41
C MET A 1 11.95 -46.04 31.91
N GLY A 2 11.73 -47.02 31.01
CA GLY A 2 11.86 -46.76 29.55
C GLY A 2 10.87 -45.74 29.01
N ASN A 3 9.62 -45.73 29.44
CA ASN A 3 8.57 -44.82 28.99
C ASN A 3 8.78 -43.35 29.45
N GLU A 4 9.39 -43.18 30.63
CA GLU A 4 9.66 -41.84 31.19
C GLU A 4 10.85 -41.16 30.44
N ILE A 5 11.88 -41.95 30.14
CA ILE A 5 13.03 -41.47 29.37
C ILE A 5 12.60 -41.08 27.95
N SER A 6 11.75 -41.86 27.29
CA SER A 6 11.22 -41.54 25.97
C SER A 6 10.30 -40.32 25.97
N ALA A 7 9.53 -40.11 27.05
CA ALA A 7 8.71 -38.92 27.22
C ALA A 7 9.56 -37.64 27.39
N ILE A 8 10.63 -37.72 28.18
CA ILE A 8 11.56 -36.60 28.37
C ILE A 8 12.30 -36.27 27.06
N GLN A 9 12.78 -37.27 26.33
CA GLN A 9 13.43 -37.08 25.02
C GLN A 9 12.47 -36.43 24.02
N LYS A 10 11.20 -36.84 24.04
CA LYS A 10 10.19 -36.25 23.16
C LYS A 10 9.94 -34.77 23.50
N LEU A 11 9.86 -34.42 24.75
CA LEU A 11 9.73 -33.02 25.22
C LEU A 11 10.95 -32.20 24.85
N VAL A 12 12.15 -32.71 25.06
CA VAL A 12 13.40 -32.00 24.70
C VAL A 12 13.47 -31.76 23.19
N ASN A 13 13.19 -32.77 22.39
CA ASN A 13 13.19 -32.63 20.92
C ASN A 13 12.13 -31.61 20.45
N THR A 14 10.93 -31.65 21.01
CA THR A 14 9.87 -30.68 20.69
C THR A 14 10.28 -29.25 21.05
N LEU A 15 10.91 -29.06 22.21
CA LEU A 15 11.42 -27.74 22.62
C LEU A 15 12.55 -27.24 21.69
N ILE A 16 13.45 -28.13 21.28
CA ILE A 16 14.53 -27.77 20.35
C ILE A 16 13.95 -27.41 18.99
N GLU A 17 13.05 -28.23 18.44
CA GLU A 17 12.40 -27.95 17.15
C GLU A 17 11.60 -26.63 17.17
N PHE A 18 10.85 -26.39 18.26
CA PHE A 18 10.12 -25.15 18.44
C PHE A 18 11.06 -23.94 18.49
N SER A 19 12.15 -24.03 19.27
CA SER A 19 13.12 -22.93 19.42
C SER A 19 13.83 -22.64 18.11
N VAL A 20 14.23 -23.65 17.35
CA VAL A 20 14.88 -23.50 16.06
C VAL A 20 13.93 -22.87 15.04
N ASN A 21 12.71 -23.41 14.90
CA ASN A 21 11.73 -22.89 13.95
C ASN A 21 11.33 -21.45 14.28
N TYR A 22 11.13 -21.12 15.56
CA TYR A 22 10.81 -19.76 15.96
C TYR A 22 11.95 -18.78 15.70
N SER A 23 13.21 -19.21 15.92
CA SER A 23 14.38 -18.38 15.61
C SER A 23 14.47 -18.04 14.12
N PHE A 24 14.22 -19.01 13.22
CA PHE A 24 14.19 -18.77 11.79
C PHE A 24 13.06 -17.83 11.38
N GLN A 25 11.90 -17.92 12.01
CA GLN A 25 10.77 -17.02 11.77
C GLN A 25 11.10 -15.58 12.17
N VAL A 26 11.73 -15.39 13.35
CA VAL A 26 12.16 -14.08 13.83
C VAL A 26 13.20 -13.46 12.89
N VAL A 27 14.23 -14.23 12.53
CA VAL A 27 15.26 -13.76 11.58
C VAL A 27 14.63 -13.40 10.24
N GLY A 28 13.75 -14.25 9.71
CA GLY A 28 13.03 -13.97 8.46
C GLY A 28 12.16 -12.70 8.54
N ALA A 29 11.49 -12.46 9.65
CA ALA A 29 10.69 -11.25 9.86
C ALA A 29 11.58 -9.99 9.92
N LEU A 30 12.72 -10.06 10.61
CA LEU A 30 13.68 -8.95 10.68
C LEU A 30 14.28 -8.62 9.31
N ILE A 31 14.61 -9.64 8.51
CA ILE A 31 15.08 -9.45 7.13
C ILE A 31 14.02 -8.76 6.28
N VAL A 32 12.77 -9.19 6.37
CA VAL A 32 11.64 -8.58 5.62
C VAL A 32 11.46 -7.11 6.03
N LEU A 33 11.50 -6.80 7.32
CA LEU A 33 11.39 -5.42 7.82
C LEU A 33 12.55 -4.55 7.32
N PHE A 34 13.77 -5.07 7.40
CA PHE A 34 14.96 -4.34 6.95
C PHE A 34 14.91 -4.07 5.44
N LEU A 35 14.62 -5.09 4.64
CA LEU A 35 14.50 -4.96 3.19
C LEU A 35 13.33 -4.04 2.81
N GLY A 36 12.17 -4.19 3.46
CA GLY A 36 11.02 -3.34 3.24
C GLY A 36 11.31 -1.86 3.55
N TRP A 37 12.00 -1.58 4.64
CA TRP A 37 12.43 -0.22 4.98
C TRP A 37 13.43 0.34 3.97
N MET A 38 14.39 -0.47 3.53
CA MET A 38 15.38 -0.09 2.53
C MET A 38 14.72 0.23 1.18
N ILE A 39 13.81 -0.64 0.71
CA ILE A 39 13.04 -0.44 -0.52
C ILE A 39 12.18 0.82 -0.40
N ALA A 40 11.48 1.02 0.72
CA ALA A 40 10.65 2.18 0.97
C ALA A 40 11.46 3.49 0.90
N LYS A 41 12.63 3.51 1.53
CA LYS A 41 13.54 4.66 1.50
C LYS A 41 14.06 4.94 0.08
N TRP A 42 14.47 3.91 -0.62
CA TRP A 42 14.98 4.03 -1.99
C TRP A 42 13.89 4.51 -2.97
N THR A 43 12.69 3.94 -2.89
CA THR A 43 11.54 4.34 -3.73
C THR A 43 11.13 5.79 -3.46
N ALA A 44 11.06 6.19 -2.19
CA ALA A 44 10.75 7.57 -1.83
C ALA A 44 11.80 8.56 -2.36
N ALA A 45 13.09 8.23 -2.25
CA ALA A 45 14.17 9.06 -2.79
C ALA A 45 14.11 9.17 -4.32
N LEU A 46 13.81 8.06 -5.01
CA LEU A 46 13.65 8.04 -6.45
C LEU A 46 12.48 8.93 -6.90
N LEU A 47 11.34 8.86 -6.22
CA LEU A 47 10.17 9.70 -6.49
C LEU A 47 10.49 11.18 -6.30
N LEU A 48 11.15 11.54 -5.20
CA LEU A 48 11.56 12.93 -4.94
C LEU A 48 12.48 13.45 -6.06
N ALA A 49 13.48 12.68 -6.49
CA ALA A 49 14.37 13.06 -7.57
C ALA A 49 13.63 13.23 -8.91
N LEU A 50 12.63 12.40 -9.19
CA LEU A 50 11.80 12.51 -10.40
C LEU A 50 10.91 13.76 -10.37
N PHE A 51 10.32 14.08 -9.22
CA PHE A 51 9.47 15.24 -9.05
C PHE A 51 10.25 16.55 -9.10
N GLU A 52 11.46 16.57 -8.54
CA GLU A 52 12.38 17.70 -8.62
C GLU A 52 12.76 18.01 -10.09
N LYS A 53 13.08 16.99 -10.88
CA LYS A 53 13.34 17.15 -12.32
C LYS A 53 12.15 17.74 -13.07
N LYS A 54 10.92 17.44 -12.64
CA LYS A 54 9.69 17.96 -13.23
C LYS A 54 9.26 19.32 -12.65
N LYS A 55 10.07 19.90 -11.74
CA LYS A 55 9.78 21.17 -11.05
C LYS A 55 8.41 21.18 -10.34
N LEU A 56 7.98 20.03 -9.80
CA LEU A 56 6.76 19.94 -9.00
C LEU A 56 6.97 20.61 -7.64
N ASP A 57 5.86 21.05 -7.05
CA ASP A 57 5.86 21.65 -5.72
C ASP A 57 6.51 20.70 -4.69
N VAL A 58 7.37 21.25 -3.84
CA VAL A 58 8.16 20.50 -2.86
C VAL A 58 7.26 19.85 -1.81
N THR A 59 6.20 20.53 -1.40
CA THR A 59 5.25 20.04 -0.40
C THR A 59 4.46 18.85 -0.94
N PHE A 60 3.98 18.97 -2.20
CA PHE A 60 3.28 17.88 -2.88
C PHE A 60 4.18 16.66 -3.08
N SER A 61 5.41 16.89 -3.54
CA SER A 61 6.41 15.84 -3.76
C SER A 61 6.76 15.09 -2.48
N GLY A 62 6.96 15.84 -1.39
CA GLY A 62 7.23 15.29 -0.07
C GLY A 62 6.07 14.46 0.49
N PHE A 63 4.84 14.97 0.33
CA PHE A 63 3.63 14.27 0.75
C PHE A 63 3.48 12.93 0.00
N LEU A 64 3.60 12.94 -1.32
CA LEU A 64 3.42 11.74 -2.14
C LEU A 64 4.52 10.70 -1.88
N ALA A 65 5.78 11.13 -1.78
CA ALA A 65 6.89 10.24 -1.43
C ALA A 65 6.73 9.64 -0.03
N GLY A 66 6.25 10.46 0.94
CA GLY A 66 5.94 10.00 2.28
C GLY A 66 4.80 8.96 2.31
N LEU A 67 3.74 9.19 1.54
CA LEU A 67 2.62 8.26 1.41
C LEU A 67 3.07 6.91 0.83
N VAL A 68 3.85 6.92 -0.26
CA VAL A 68 4.38 5.69 -0.87
C VAL A 68 5.30 4.94 0.11
N LYS A 69 6.15 5.67 0.83
CA LYS A 69 7.01 5.08 1.88
C LYS A 69 6.17 4.41 2.96
N LEU A 70 5.11 5.08 3.45
CA LEU A 70 4.21 4.54 4.47
C LEU A 70 3.54 3.25 4.01
N VAL A 71 3.06 3.21 2.77
CA VAL A 71 2.42 2.02 2.18
C VAL A 71 3.41 0.85 2.11
N ILE A 72 4.62 1.07 1.59
CA ILE A 72 5.63 0.00 1.47
C ILE A 72 6.03 -0.54 2.85
N VAL A 73 6.26 0.33 3.82
CA VAL A 73 6.59 -0.07 5.21
C VAL A 73 5.42 -0.82 5.83
N GLY A 74 4.18 -0.35 5.63
CA GLY A 74 2.98 -1.01 6.11
C GLY A 74 2.85 -2.45 5.59
N PHE A 75 3.07 -2.66 4.29
CA PHE A 75 3.11 -4.01 3.72
C PHE A 75 4.24 -4.88 4.29
N ALA A 76 5.43 -4.31 4.46
CA ALA A 76 6.55 -5.03 5.08
C ALA A 76 6.23 -5.48 6.50
N VAL A 77 5.58 -4.64 7.29
CA VAL A 77 5.11 -4.97 8.66
C VAL A 77 4.08 -6.10 8.63
N ILE A 78 3.09 -6.04 7.74
CA ILE A 78 2.07 -7.10 7.62
C ILE A 78 2.71 -8.44 7.25
N ILE A 79 3.65 -8.44 6.30
CA ILE A 79 4.37 -9.65 5.91
C ILE A 79 5.21 -10.19 7.08
N ALA A 80 5.89 -9.31 7.83
CA ALA A 80 6.67 -9.70 8.99
C ALA A 80 5.79 -10.32 10.10
N LEU A 81 4.59 -9.75 10.36
CA LEU A 81 3.62 -10.32 11.29
C LEU A 81 3.18 -11.74 10.87
N GLY A 82 2.99 -11.97 9.56
CA GLY A 82 2.72 -13.30 9.03
C GLY A 82 3.85 -14.29 9.29
N LYS A 83 5.11 -13.85 9.27
CA LYS A 83 6.27 -14.70 9.64
C LYS A 83 6.26 -15.09 11.12
N PHE A 84 5.73 -14.26 12.00
CA PHE A 84 5.52 -14.59 13.41
C PHE A 84 4.31 -15.51 13.66
N GLY A 85 3.61 -15.96 12.61
CA GLY A 85 2.43 -16.80 12.73
C GLY A 85 1.15 -16.02 13.08
N ILE A 86 1.20 -14.69 13.05
CA ILE A 86 0.03 -13.85 13.28
C ILE A 86 -0.86 -13.86 12.02
N THR A 87 -2.14 -14.11 12.20
CA THR A 87 -3.11 -14.09 11.11
C THR A 87 -3.18 -12.70 10.49
N ILE A 88 -2.84 -12.58 9.21
CA ILE A 88 -2.80 -11.31 8.48
C ILE A 88 -4.17 -10.87 7.93
N ALA A 89 -5.17 -11.77 7.92
CA ALA A 89 -6.49 -11.50 7.36
C ALA A 89 -7.17 -10.23 7.93
N PRO A 90 -7.16 -9.93 9.24
CA PRO A 90 -7.73 -8.70 9.76
C PRO A 90 -7.05 -7.44 9.24
N PHE A 91 -5.73 -7.48 9.03
CA PHE A 91 -4.97 -6.35 8.50
C PHE A 91 -5.30 -6.09 7.04
N ILE A 92 -5.45 -7.15 6.24
CA ILE A 92 -5.87 -7.04 4.83
C ILE A 92 -7.30 -6.49 4.75
N ALA A 93 -8.22 -6.94 5.62
CA ALA A 93 -9.57 -6.41 5.69
C ALA A 93 -9.59 -4.92 6.05
N ALA A 94 -8.79 -4.50 7.04
CA ALA A 94 -8.66 -3.10 7.44
C ALA A 94 -8.10 -2.24 6.31
N LEU A 95 -7.05 -2.70 5.61
CA LEU A 95 -6.51 -2.02 4.43
C LEU A 95 -7.56 -1.89 3.32
N GLY A 96 -8.33 -2.94 3.05
CA GLY A 96 -9.43 -2.90 2.07
C GLY A 96 -10.47 -1.84 2.43
N ALA A 97 -10.88 -1.77 3.69
CA ALA A 97 -11.79 -0.74 4.18
C ALA A 97 -11.23 0.68 4.05
N MET A 98 -9.94 0.87 4.36
CA MET A 98 -9.25 2.17 4.20
C MET A 98 -9.18 2.59 2.73
N ILE A 99 -8.82 1.68 1.82
CA ILE A 99 -8.77 1.95 0.38
C ILE A 99 -10.16 2.29 -0.14
N PHE A 100 -11.19 1.55 0.27
CA PHE A 100 -12.58 1.83 -0.10
C PHE A 100 -13.01 3.23 0.36
N GLY A 101 -12.75 3.57 1.63
CA GLY A 101 -13.05 4.89 2.18
C GLY A 101 -12.31 6.02 1.46
N ALA A 102 -11.03 5.84 1.15
CA ALA A 102 -10.24 6.80 0.39
C ALA A 102 -10.78 6.97 -1.04
N THR A 103 -11.13 5.87 -1.71
CA THR A 103 -11.73 5.91 -3.05
C THR A 103 -13.06 6.67 -3.04
N TYR A 104 -13.91 6.43 -2.04
CA TYR A 104 -15.16 7.14 -1.88
C TYR A 104 -14.96 8.65 -1.64
N ALA A 105 -13.95 9.01 -0.85
CA ALA A 105 -13.63 10.41 -0.57
C ALA A 105 -13.20 11.20 -1.82
N ILE A 106 -12.52 10.56 -2.77
CA ILE A 106 -12.06 11.20 -4.02
C ILE A 106 -13.00 10.99 -5.21
N GLN A 107 -14.13 10.32 -5.01
CA GLN A 107 -15.07 9.99 -6.09
C GLN A 107 -15.57 11.22 -6.85
N GLY A 108 -15.89 12.31 -6.15
CA GLY A 108 -16.36 13.56 -6.77
C GLY A 108 -15.33 14.15 -7.75
N PRO A 109 -14.14 14.50 -7.30
CA PRO A 109 -13.08 14.96 -8.19
C PRO A 109 -12.78 14.02 -9.35
N LEU A 110 -12.68 12.71 -9.08
CA LEU A 110 -12.39 11.70 -10.10
C LEU A 110 -13.49 11.63 -11.18
N SER A 111 -14.76 11.73 -10.78
CA SER A 111 -15.91 11.77 -11.70
C SER A 111 -15.85 13.00 -12.61
N ASN A 112 -15.50 14.17 -12.07
CA ASN A 112 -15.36 15.39 -12.85
C ASN A 112 -14.23 15.30 -13.90
N TYR A 113 -13.08 14.75 -13.51
CA TYR A 113 -11.99 14.49 -14.46
C TYR A 113 -12.39 13.48 -15.53
N GLY A 114 -13.08 12.40 -15.13
CA GLY A 114 -13.60 11.40 -16.06
C GLY A 114 -14.59 11.99 -17.06
N ALA A 115 -15.50 12.84 -16.62
CA ALA A 115 -16.43 13.56 -17.48
C ALA A 115 -15.67 14.48 -18.46
N GLY A 116 -14.66 15.23 -18.00
CA GLY A 116 -13.83 16.06 -18.87
C GLY A 116 -13.11 15.25 -19.98
N ILE A 117 -12.53 14.10 -19.62
CA ILE A 117 -11.91 13.21 -20.59
C ILE A 117 -12.93 12.65 -21.57
N ALA A 118 -14.11 12.26 -21.11
CA ALA A 118 -15.18 11.75 -21.96
C ALA A 118 -15.64 12.80 -22.98
N ILE A 119 -15.74 14.07 -22.60
CA ILE A 119 -16.06 15.19 -23.50
C ILE A 119 -14.96 15.37 -24.56
N ILE A 120 -13.69 15.34 -24.15
CA ILE A 120 -12.55 15.50 -25.08
C ILE A 120 -12.49 14.35 -26.10
N LEU A 121 -12.72 13.11 -25.67
CA LEU A 121 -12.66 11.95 -26.55
C LEU A 121 -13.93 11.78 -27.39
N GLY A 122 -15.11 11.96 -26.78
CA GLY A 122 -16.40 11.78 -27.42
C GLY A 122 -16.81 12.95 -28.31
N ARG A 123 -16.21 14.15 -28.08
CA ARG A 123 -16.47 15.41 -28.81
C ARG A 123 -17.96 15.67 -29.03
N PRO A 124 -18.83 15.60 -28.02
CA PRO A 124 -20.26 15.91 -28.17
C PRO A 124 -20.49 17.37 -28.59
N PHE A 125 -19.51 18.25 -28.37
CA PHE A 125 -19.41 19.63 -28.87
C PHE A 125 -17.93 19.99 -29.01
N VAL A 126 -17.61 21.01 -29.79
CA VAL A 126 -16.26 21.52 -30.02
C VAL A 126 -16.18 23.02 -29.70
N ILE A 127 -14.97 23.54 -29.57
CA ILE A 127 -14.75 24.97 -29.33
C ILE A 127 -15.40 25.77 -30.46
N GLY A 128 -16.26 26.73 -30.11
CA GLY A 128 -17.05 27.54 -31.04
C GLY A 128 -18.51 27.12 -31.16
N ASP A 129 -18.90 25.95 -30.66
CA ASP A 129 -20.30 25.50 -30.64
C ASP A 129 -21.12 26.27 -29.60
N THR A 130 -22.38 26.54 -29.93
CA THR A 130 -23.33 27.07 -28.97
C THR A 130 -24.05 25.90 -28.26
N VAL A 131 -23.86 25.79 -26.95
CA VAL A 131 -24.47 24.74 -26.14
C VAL A 131 -25.46 25.35 -25.16
N THR A 132 -26.53 24.62 -24.87
CA THR A 132 -27.53 25.00 -23.87
C THR A 132 -27.53 23.95 -22.76
N VAL A 133 -27.17 24.36 -21.54
CA VAL A 133 -27.14 23.50 -20.36
C VAL A 133 -28.05 24.09 -19.28
N THR A 134 -29.01 23.30 -18.82
CA THR A 134 -29.98 23.73 -17.79
C THR A 134 -30.70 25.07 -18.08
N GLY A 135 -30.96 25.35 -19.35
CA GLY A 135 -31.65 26.56 -19.78
C GLY A 135 -30.74 27.79 -20.00
N VAL A 136 -29.43 27.66 -19.76
CA VAL A 136 -28.46 28.72 -20.05
C VAL A 136 -27.69 28.34 -21.31
N SER A 137 -27.70 29.25 -22.29
CA SER A 137 -26.99 29.09 -23.56
C SER A 137 -25.68 29.87 -23.55
N GLY A 138 -24.62 29.27 -24.06
CA GLY A 138 -23.31 29.87 -24.17
C GLY A 138 -22.48 29.26 -25.29
N VAL A 139 -21.42 29.94 -25.67
CA VAL A 139 -20.42 29.44 -26.66
C VAL A 139 -19.29 28.77 -25.88
N VAL A 140 -18.88 27.58 -26.32
CA VAL A 140 -17.80 26.80 -25.71
C VAL A 140 -16.44 27.44 -26.05
#